data_ce264bd104ed7c2994c2d7c22d3d2fa1
#
_entry.id   ce264bd104ed7c2994c2d7c22d3d2fa1
#
_cell.length_a   1.000
_cell.length_b   1.000
_cell.length_c   1.000
_cell.angle_alpha   90.00
_cell.angle_beta   90.00
_cell.angle_gamma   90.00
#
_symmetry.space_group_name_H-M   'P 1'
#
loop_
_entity.id
_entity.type
_entity.pdbx_description
1 polymer ?
#
loop_
_entity_poly.entity_id
_entity_poly.type
_entity_poly.pdbx_seq_one_letter_code
_entity_poly.pdbx_strand_id
1 'polypeptide(L)'
;MKKDRLQKSLEIFGLQAVIDAVHEGKEFDKIFMEKGLNTGLAMELRALLKEHNIMFKAVPVEKLNRLTHKEHQGVFAFVSPVNFYKLGDVLMQTYEDGKSPIFLMLDRVTDVRNFGAIARTAESCGVNAIILPKVGGAQLNSDAMKTSTGALMHIPICREQNLHHSLKYLKITPQNWFASLITRIYSMILIKPHINLLLGN
;
A
#
# COMPACT_ATOMS: atom_id res chain seq x y z
N MET A 1 -0.36 25.88 -10.89
CA MET A 1 -1.33 25.15 -11.72
C MET A 1 -1.07 23.64 -11.86
N LYS A 2 0.18 23.11 -11.89
CA LYS A 2 0.46 21.65 -11.93
C LYS A 2 0.17 20.92 -10.60
N LYS A 3 0.25 21.62 -9.47
CA LYS A 3 0.08 21.07 -8.11
C LYS A 3 -1.37 20.61 -7.83
N ASP A 4 -2.37 21.34 -8.34
CA ASP A 4 -3.79 21.02 -8.18
C ASP A 4 -4.25 19.84 -9.03
N ARG A 5 -3.63 19.58 -10.19
CA ARG A 5 -4.02 18.45 -11.07
C ARG A 5 -3.64 17.10 -10.47
N LEU A 6 -2.46 16.99 -9.86
CA LEU A 6 -2.02 15.74 -9.19
C LEU A 6 -2.88 15.43 -7.96
N GLN A 7 -3.31 16.45 -7.21
CA GLN A 7 -4.16 16.26 -6.04
C GLN A 7 -5.58 15.88 -6.43
N LYS A 8 -6.14 16.48 -7.50
CA LYS A 8 -7.47 16.15 -8.05
C LYS A 8 -7.55 14.75 -8.69
N SER A 9 -6.44 14.20 -9.19
CA SER A 9 -6.42 12.88 -9.83
C SER A 9 -6.41 11.70 -8.86
N LEU A 10 -6.23 11.95 -7.57
CA LEU A 10 -6.17 10.93 -6.52
C LEU A 10 -7.48 10.79 -5.73
N GLU A 11 -8.48 11.59 -6.02
CA GLU A 11 -9.78 11.58 -5.34
C GLU A 11 -10.89 11.27 -6.34
N ILE A 12 -11.66 10.23 -6.04
CA ILE A 12 -12.84 9.83 -6.82
C ILE A 12 -14.04 9.82 -5.87
N PHE A 13 -15.15 10.38 -6.30
CA PHE A 13 -16.41 10.42 -5.55
C PHE A 13 -17.61 10.19 -6.49
N GLY A 14 -18.70 9.69 -5.92
CA GLY A 14 -19.86 9.23 -6.64
C GLY A 14 -19.80 7.72 -6.94
N LEU A 15 -20.95 7.05 -6.83
CA LEU A 15 -21.04 5.59 -6.93
C LEU A 15 -20.54 5.08 -8.29
N GLN A 16 -21.03 5.66 -9.40
CA GLN A 16 -20.64 5.23 -10.73
C GLN A 16 -19.15 5.42 -10.98
N ALA A 17 -18.58 6.57 -10.59
CA ALA A 17 -17.17 6.87 -10.81
C ALA A 17 -16.24 5.91 -10.05
N VAL A 18 -16.66 5.44 -8.85
CA VAL A 18 -15.89 4.44 -8.10
C VAL A 18 -16.03 3.05 -8.72
N ILE A 19 -17.23 2.67 -9.20
CA ILE A 19 -17.46 1.42 -9.94
C ILE A 19 -16.56 1.37 -11.18
N ASP A 20 -16.59 2.43 -11.99
CA ASP A 20 -15.77 2.52 -13.21
C ASP A 20 -14.27 2.40 -12.91
N ALA A 21 -13.82 3.06 -11.84
CA ALA A 21 -12.43 2.99 -11.40
C ALA A 21 -12.01 1.58 -10.92
N VAL A 22 -12.93 0.81 -10.32
CA VAL A 22 -12.66 -0.59 -9.97
C VAL A 22 -12.56 -1.45 -11.23
N HIS A 23 -13.45 -1.27 -12.20
CA HIS A 23 -13.39 -1.97 -13.49
C HIS A 23 -12.12 -1.65 -14.28
N GLU A 24 -11.63 -0.41 -14.19
CA GLU A 24 -10.35 0.02 -14.80
C GLU A 24 -9.12 -0.55 -14.06
N GLY A 25 -9.32 -1.32 -12.99
CA GLY A 25 -8.23 -1.91 -12.20
C GLY A 25 -7.43 -0.88 -11.40
N LYS A 26 -8.00 0.29 -11.09
CA LYS A 26 -7.32 1.29 -10.26
C LYS A 26 -7.12 0.78 -8.83
N GLU A 27 -5.95 1.01 -8.31
CA GLU A 27 -5.62 0.71 -6.92
C GLU A 27 -6.16 1.79 -5.97
N PHE A 28 -6.78 1.36 -4.88
CA PHE A 28 -7.35 2.28 -3.90
C PHE A 28 -6.53 2.27 -2.60
N ASP A 29 -6.24 3.46 -2.10
CA ASP A 29 -5.66 3.60 -0.77
C ASP A 29 -6.74 3.48 0.30
N LYS A 30 -7.87 4.17 0.12
CA LYS A 30 -9.04 4.11 1.02
C LYS A 30 -10.32 4.37 0.27
N ILE A 31 -11.36 3.61 0.62
CA ILE A 31 -12.73 3.86 0.19
C ILE A 31 -13.58 4.10 1.42
N PHE A 32 -14.34 5.19 1.41
CA PHE A 32 -15.35 5.52 2.41
C PHE A 32 -16.73 5.41 1.78
N MET A 33 -17.63 4.71 2.45
CA MET A 33 -19.03 4.57 2.03
C MET A 33 -19.93 4.95 3.19
N GLU A 34 -21.01 5.64 2.91
CA GLU A 34 -22.01 6.02 3.88
C GLU A 34 -22.65 4.81 4.55
N LYS A 35 -22.83 4.88 5.87
CA LYS A 35 -23.54 3.85 6.64
C LYS A 35 -24.99 3.79 6.21
N GLY A 36 -25.48 2.57 5.93
CA GLY A 36 -26.89 2.37 5.59
C GLY A 36 -27.28 2.76 4.16
N LEU A 37 -26.33 3.13 3.30
CA LEU A 37 -26.59 3.42 1.88
C LEU A 37 -27.09 2.15 1.16
N ASN A 38 -28.34 2.11 0.73
CA ASN A 38 -29.00 0.92 0.14
C ASN A 38 -29.61 1.22 -1.24
N THR A 39 -28.89 1.93 -2.09
CA THR A 39 -29.26 2.10 -3.49
C THR A 39 -28.78 0.91 -4.33
N GLY A 40 -29.40 0.68 -5.51
CA GLY A 40 -28.98 -0.39 -6.43
C GLY A 40 -27.48 -0.31 -6.74
N LEU A 41 -26.97 0.88 -7.10
CA LEU A 41 -25.55 1.12 -7.38
C LEU A 41 -24.65 0.88 -6.15
N ALA A 42 -25.14 1.16 -4.94
CA ALA A 42 -24.37 0.89 -3.71
C ALA A 42 -24.25 -0.61 -3.42
N MET A 43 -25.27 -1.40 -3.75
CA MET A 43 -25.21 -2.86 -3.65
C MET A 43 -24.27 -3.44 -4.68
N GLU A 44 -24.33 -2.97 -5.93
CA GLU A 44 -23.43 -3.34 -7.00
C GLU A 44 -21.97 -3.04 -6.63
N LEU A 45 -21.69 -1.82 -6.15
CA LEU A 45 -20.35 -1.44 -5.69
C LEU A 45 -19.85 -2.35 -4.57
N ARG A 46 -20.72 -2.69 -3.57
CA ARG A 46 -20.31 -3.60 -2.49
C ARG A 46 -19.97 -5.00 -3.00
N ALA A 47 -20.76 -5.52 -3.95
CA ALA A 47 -20.50 -6.83 -4.56
C ALA A 47 -19.15 -6.81 -5.30
N LEU A 48 -18.91 -5.78 -6.10
CA LEU A 48 -17.69 -5.58 -6.85
C LEU A 48 -16.45 -5.43 -5.94
N LEU A 49 -16.55 -4.62 -4.88
CA LEU A 49 -15.47 -4.46 -3.91
C LEU A 49 -15.15 -5.77 -3.19
N LYS A 50 -16.17 -6.59 -2.88
CA LYS A 50 -15.98 -7.91 -2.28
C LYS A 50 -15.30 -8.89 -3.23
N GLU A 51 -15.71 -8.93 -4.50
CA GLU A 51 -15.11 -9.76 -5.55
C GLU A 51 -13.61 -9.47 -5.71
N HIS A 52 -13.24 -8.19 -5.77
CA HIS A 52 -11.85 -7.76 -5.90
C HIS A 52 -11.07 -7.68 -4.58
N ASN A 53 -11.66 -8.13 -3.45
CA ASN A 53 -11.04 -8.04 -2.11
C ASN A 53 -10.60 -6.62 -1.71
N ILE A 54 -11.33 -5.60 -2.18
CA ILE A 54 -11.09 -4.20 -1.86
C ILE A 54 -11.87 -3.84 -0.59
N MET A 55 -11.15 -3.38 0.42
CA MET A 55 -11.78 -2.99 1.70
C MET A 55 -12.31 -1.56 1.65
N PHE A 56 -13.51 -1.35 2.19
CA PHE A 56 -14.07 -0.02 2.40
C PHE A 56 -14.41 0.20 3.88
N LYS A 57 -14.49 1.47 4.28
CA LYS A 57 -14.88 1.87 5.63
C LYS A 57 -16.25 2.53 5.59
N ALA A 58 -17.22 1.93 6.32
CA ALA A 58 -18.53 2.57 6.52
C ALA A 58 -18.40 3.75 7.49
N VAL A 59 -18.87 4.93 7.08
CA VAL A 59 -18.72 6.19 7.81
C VAL A 59 -20.04 6.97 7.82
N PRO A 60 -20.27 7.86 8.79
CA PRO A 60 -21.37 8.82 8.74
C PRO A 60 -21.23 9.78 7.56
N VAL A 61 -22.34 10.29 7.02
CA VAL A 61 -22.37 11.22 5.87
C VAL A 61 -21.60 12.51 6.15
N GLU A 62 -21.61 13.00 7.39
CA GLU A 62 -20.87 14.19 7.80
C GLU A 62 -19.37 14.07 7.56
N LYS A 63 -18.84 12.85 7.63
CA LYS A 63 -17.43 12.61 7.32
C LYS A 63 -17.16 12.75 5.83
N LEU A 64 -18.07 12.30 4.98
CA LEU A 64 -17.96 12.46 3.53
C LEU A 64 -18.05 13.92 3.14
N ASN A 65 -19.00 14.66 3.73
CA ASN A 65 -19.17 16.10 3.53
C ASN A 65 -17.93 16.95 3.92
N ARG A 66 -17.11 16.44 4.87
CA ARG A 66 -15.83 17.06 5.23
C ARG A 66 -14.71 16.75 4.25
N LEU A 67 -14.79 15.62 3.54
CA LEU A 67 -13.80 15.22 2.56
C LEU A 67 -14.00 15.93 1.23
N THR A 68 -15.26 16.17 0.85
CA THR A 68 -15.61 16.87 -0.39
C THR A 68 -16.91 17.65 -0.23
N HIS A 69 -16.94 18.85 -0.84
CA HIS A 69 -18.16 19.66 -0.95
C HIS A 69 -18.95 19.35 -2.24
N LYS A 70 -18.50 18.37 -3.03
CA LYS A 70 -19.15 17.95 -4.25
C LYS A 70 -20.14 16.84 -3.97
N GLU A 71 -21.02 16.60 -4.93
CA GLU A 71 -22.02 15.53 -4.87
C GLU A 71 -21.34 14.16 -4.86
N HIS A 72 -21.17 13.56 -3.68
CA HIS A 72 -20.44 12.31 -3.49
C HIS A 72 -21.35 11.06 -3.51
N GLN A 73 -22.67 11.22 -3.54
CA GLN A 73 -23.64 10.11 -3.59
C GLN A 73 -23.39 9.02 -2.51
N GLY A 74 -22.87 9.40 -1.35
CA GLY A 74 -22.56 8.47 -0.25
C GLY A 74 -21.26 7.68 -0.42
N VAL A 75 -20.40 7.99 -1.41
CA VAL A 75 -19.12 7.32 -1.56
C VAL A 75 -17.99 8.29 -1.92
N PHE A 76 -16.81 8.04 -1.34
CA PHE A 76 -15.58 8.78 -1.60
C PHE A 76 -14.38 7.84 -1.53
N ALA A 77 -13.48 7.92 -2.49
CA ALA A 77 -12.30 7.06 -2.60
C ALA A 77 -11.03 7.87 -2.84
N PHE A 78 -9.95 7.45 -2.19
CA PHE A 78 -8.59 7.85 -2.52
C PHE A 78 -7.97 6.79 -3.40
N VAL A 79 -7.59 7.16 -4.61
CA VAL A 79 -6.82 6.31 -5.52
C VAL A 79 -5.36 6.34 -5.10
N SER A 80 -4.70 5.20 -5.09
CA SER A 80 -3.26 5.12 -4.83
C SER A 80 -2.46 5.69 -5.99
N PRO A 81 -1.44 6.51 -5.73
CA PRO A 81 -0.52 6.97 -6.78
C PRO A 81 0.48 5.90 -7.21
N VAL A 82 0.51 4.75 -6.54
CA VAL A 82 1.42 3.64 -6.81
C VAL A 82 0.63 2.35 -6.93
N ASN A 83 1.16 1.42 -7.72
CA ASN A 83 0.62 0.07 -7.82
C ASN A 83 1.06 -0.77 -6.62
N PHE A 84 0.18 -1.69 -6.20
CA PHE A 84 0.51 -2.67 -5.19
C PHE A 84 0.85 -4.01 -5.85
N TYR A 85 1.87 -4.66 -5.30
CA TYR A 85 2.36 -5.93 -5.79
C TYR A 85 2.11 -7.03 -4.76
N LYS A 86 1.98 -8.27 -5.23
CA LYS A 86 1.95 -9.43 -4.34
C LYS A 86 3.37 -9.74 -3.90
N LEU A 87 3.55 -10.00 -2.60
CA LEU A 87 4.87 -10.29 -2.03
C LEU A 87 5.56 -11.48 -2.71
N GLY A 88 4.79 -12.54 -3.03
CA GLY A 88 5.31 -13.72 -3.74
C GLY A 88 5.85 -13.40 -5.12
N ASP A 89 5.14 -12.56 -5.89
CA ASP A 89 5.54 -12.21 -7.24
C ASP A 89 6.84 -11.39 -7.24
N VAL A 90 6.97 -10.42 -6.32
CA VAL A 90 8.20 -9.63 -6.17
C VAL A 90 9.37 -10.50 -5.71
N LEU A 91 9.12 -11.46 -4.82
CA LEU A 91 10.13 -12.40 -4.36
C LEU A 91 10.66 -13.25 -5.53
N MET A 92 9.76 -13.85 -6.31
CA MET A 92 10.13 -14.67 -7.47
C MET A 92 10.90 -13.85 -8.50
N GLN A 93 10.39 -12.68 -8.88
CA GLN A 93 11.05 -11.81 -9.84
C GLN A 93 12.46 -11.41 -9.39
N THR A 94 12.66 -11.13 -8.11
CA THR A 94 13.97 -10.77 -7.58
C THR A 94 14.98 -11.92 -7.71
N TYR A 95 14.53 -13.16 -7.51
CA TYR A 95 15.38 -14.35 -7.72
C TYR A 95 15.66 -14.61 -9.20
N GLU A 96 14.65 -14.46 -10.06
CA GLU A 96 14.82 -14.58 -11.52
C GLU A 96 15.83 -13.56 -12.05
N ASP A 97 15.87 -12.36 -11.46
CA ASP A 97 16.88 -11.33 -11.74
C ASP A 97 18.30 -11.67 -11.20
N GLY A 98 18.48 -12.83 -10.55
CA GLY A 98 19.74 -13.26 -9.93
C GLY A 98 20.14 -12.46 -8.69
N LYS A 99 19.19 -11.74 -8.06
CA LYS A 99 19.46 -10.90 -6.88
C LYS A 99 19.07 -11.62 -5.60
N SER A 100 19.77 -11.27 -4.51
CA SER A 100 19.37 -11.65 -3.16
C SER A 100 18.34 -10.65 -2.64
N PRO A 101 17.07 -11.04 -2.41
CA PRO A 101 16.04 -10.09 -2.07
C PRO A 101 16.24 -9.48 -0.67
N ILE A 102 16.04 -8.17 -0.58
CA ILE A 102 16.03 -7.40 0.67
C ILE A 102 14.65 -6.75 0.78
N PHE A 103 13.89 -7.10 1.80
CA PHE A 103 12.57 -6.54 2.05
C PHE A 103 12.55 -5.70 3.32
N LEU A 104 11.84 -4.58 3.27
CA LEU A 104 11.61 -3.72 4.42
C LEU A 104 10.14 -3.83 4.84
N MET A 105 9.89 -4.40 6.01
CA MET A 105 8.56 -4.50 6.59
C MET A 105 8.33 -3.38 7.59
N LEU A 106 7.26 -2.61 7.42
CA LEU A 106 6.91 -1.48 8.28
C LEU A 106 5.60 -1.78 9.00
N ASP A 107 5.65 -1.90 10.33
CA ASP A 107 4.47 -2.03 11.18
C ASP A 107 4.17 -0.68 11.86
N ARG A 108 2.90 -0.25 11.84
CA ARG A 108 2.39 0.96 12.51
C ARG A 108 3.09 2.28 12.12
N VAL A 109 3.78 2.33 11.01
CA VAL A 109 4.25 3.60 10.44
C VAL A 109 3.06 4.28 9.80
N THR A 110 2.50 5.29 10.46
CA THR A 110 1.27 5.99 10.04
C THR A 110 1.54 7.38 9.49
N ASP A 111 2.65 7.99 9.89
CA ASP A 111 3.05 9.30 9.41
C ASP A 111 3.54 9.23 7.97
N VAL A 112 2.88 10.00 7.11
CA VAL A 112 3.09 10.00 5.66
C VAL A 112 4.48 10.52 5.27
N ARG A 113 4.99 11.54 5.99
CA ARG A 113 6.29 12.14 5.70
C ARG A 113 7.42 11.20 6.11
N ASN A 114 7.29 10.57 7.28
CA ASN A 114 8.24 9.57 7.74
C ASN A 114 8.28 8.39 6.79
N PHE A 115 7.11 7.89 6.34
CA PHE A 115 7.04 6.85 5.34
C PHE A 115 7.75 7.22 4.04
N GLY A 116 7.52 8.44 3.52
CA GLY A 116 8.21 8.91 2.31
C GLY A 116 9.73 8.99 2.48
N ALA A 117 10.22 9.46 3.64
CA ALA A 117 11.65 9.48 3.95
C ALA A 117 12.26 8.08 4.05
N ILE A 118 11.54 7.14 4.67
CA ILE A 118 11.93 5.72 4.74
C ILE A 118 12.00 5.12 3.33
N ALA A 119 11.00 5.36 2.49
CA ALA A 119 10.95 4.83 1.13
C ALA A 119 12.15 5.32 0.30
N ARG A 120 12.52 6.61 0.41
CA ARG A 120 13.70 7.17 -0.23
C ARG A 120 15.00 6.48 0.22
N THR A 121 15.14 6.27 1.52
CA THR A 121 16.32 5.58 2.07
C THR A 121 16.35 4.11 1.63
N ALA A 122 15.20 3.44 1.66
CA ALA A 122 15.06 2.04 1.23
C ALA A 122 15.48 1.85 -0.23
N GLU A 123 15.02 2.73 -1.14
CA GLU A 123 15.43 2.71 -2.54
C GLU A 123 16.94 2.87 -2.68
N SER A 124 17.52 3.86 -2.02
CA SER A 124 18.97 4.11 -2.05
C SER A 124 19.80 2.94 -1.49
N CYS A 125 19.25 2.17 -0.56
CA CYS A 125 19.86 0.98 0.02
C CYS A 125 19.61 -0.30 -0.79
N GLY A 126 18.94 -0.23 -1.94
CA GLY A 126 18.68 -1.39 -2.79
C GLY A 126 17.63 -2.34 -2.23
N VAL A 127 16.69 -1.86 -1.40
CA VAL A 127 15.54 -2.63 -0.93
C VAL A 127 14.65 -2.98 -2.11
N ASN A 128 14.30 -4.25 -2.28
CA ASN A 128 13.53 -4.74 -3.42
C ASN A 128 12.03 -4.52 -3.26
N ALA A 129 11.51 -4.48 -2.03
CA ALA A 129 10.14 -4.04 -1.77
C ALA A 129 9.94 -3.54 -0.34
N ILE A 130 8.93 -2.67 -0.18
CA ILE A 130 8.41 -2.28 1.13
C ILE A 130 7.09 -3.00 1.38
N ILE A 131 6.98 -3.66 2.54
CA ILE A 131 5.80 -4.41 2.95
C ILE A 131 5.04 -3.60 4.01
N LEU A 132 3.78 -3.31 3.74
CA LEU A 132 2.89 -2.52 4.59
C LEU A 132 1.67 -3.35 5.02
N PRO A 133 1.10 -3.09 6.20
CA PRO A 133 -0.20 -3.66 6.55
C PRO A 133 -1.31 -2.98 5.73
N LYS A 134 -2.34 -3.75 5.36
CA LYS A 134 -3.56 -3.20 4.71
C LYS A 134 -4.29 -2.21 5.60
N VAL A 135 -4.21 -2.38 6.92
CA VAL A 135 -4.87 -1.53 7.92
C VAL A 135 -3.82 -1.01 8.90
N GLY A 136 -3.85 0.29 9.20
CA GLY A 136 -2.93 0.91 10.16
C GLY A 136 -1.57 1.32 9.62
N GLY A 137 -1.33 1.17 8.30
CA GLY A 137 -0.14 1.71 7.64
C GLY A 137 -0.30 3.17 7.18
N ALA A 138 0.79 3.77 6.73
CA ALA A 138 0.81 5.10 6.16
C ALA A 138 -0.07 5.19 4.91
N GLN A 139 -0.67 6.33 4.71
CA GLN A 139 -1.46 6.62 3.52
C GLN A 139 -0.52 6.97 2.35
N LEU A 140 -0.72 6.28 1.22
CA LEU A 140 0.01 6.55 -0.01
C LEU A 140 -0.68 7.68 -0.77
N ASN A 141 -0.31 8.90 -0.47
CA ASN A 141 -0.89 10.11 -1.05
C ASN A 141 0.19 10.99 -1.70
N SER A 142 -0.24 12.16 -2.21
CA SER A 142 0.66 13.12 -2.84
C SER A 142 1.80 13.60 -1.93
N ASP A 143 1.61 13.59 -0.60
CA ASP A 143 2.64 14.01 0.34
C ASP A 143 3.70 12.93 0.53
N ALA A 144 3.30 11.63 0.57
CA ALA A 144 4.23 10.51 0.52
C ALA A 144 5.09 10.55 -0.75
N MET A 145 4.44 10.79 -1.90
CA MET A 145 5.13 10.90 -3.20
C MET A 145 6.17 12.02 -3.21
N LYS A 146 5.81 13.19 -2.67
CA LYS A 146 6.74 14.34 -2.59
C LYS A 146 7.90 14.05 -1.65
N THR A 147 7.62 13.52 -0.46
CA THR A 147 8.63 13.28 0.57
C THR A 147 9.59 12.17 0.18
N SER A 148 9.11 11.17 -0.57
CA SER A 148 9.95 10.10 -1.12
C SER A 148 10.83 10.56 -2.29
N THR A 149 10.65 11.78 -2.80
CA THR A 149 11.39 12.33 -3.96
C THR A 149 11.34 11.42 -5.20
N GLY A 150 10.21 10.73 -5.38
CA GLY A 150 10.00 9.80 -6.51
C GLY A 150 10.33 8.33 -6.21
N ALA A 151 10.97 8.00 -5.09
CA ALA A 151 11.34 6.63 -4.74
C ALA A 151 10.14 5.65 -4.77
N LEU A 152 8.95 6.10 -4.38
CA LEU A 152 7.72 5.31 -4.43
C LEU A 152 7.24 4.94 -5.85
N MET A 153 7.83 5.52 -6.89
CA MET A 153 7.56 5.14 -8.28
C MET A 153 8.43 3.96 -8.75
N HIS A 154 9.51 3.67 -8.02
CA HIS A 154 10.51 2.69 -8.41
C HIS A 154 10.55 1.48 -7.50
N ILE A 155 10.30 1.68 -6.20
CA ILE A 155 10.31 0.60 -5.23
C ILE A 155 8.92 -0.07 -5.13
N PRO A 156 8.78 -1.38 -5.36
CA PRO A 156 7.53 -2.10 -5.20
C PRO A 156 6.96 -2.00 -3.78
N ILE A 157 5.65 -1.77 -3.69
CA ILE A 157 4.92 -1.73 -2.42
C ILE A 157 4.01 -2.94 -2.32
N CYS A 158 4.18 -3.76 -1.29
CA CYS A 158 3.31 -4.90 -1.00
C CYS A 158 2.40 -4.56 0.17
N ARG A 159 1.09 -4.78 0.01
CA ARG A 159 0.10 -4.62 1.09
C ARG A 159 -0.38 -5.97 1.58
N GLU A 160 -0.10 -6.27 2.83
CA GLU A 160 -0.40 -7.55 3.46
C GLU A 160 -1.48 -7.42 4.53
N GLN A 161 -2.37 -8.42 4.61
CA GLN A 161 -3.40 -8.45 5.65
C GLN A 161 -2.81 -8.68 7.04
N ASN A 162 -1.77 -9.52 7.09
CA ASN A 162 -1.13 -9.91 8.33
C ASN A 162 0.38 -10.03 8.12
N LEU A 163 1.11 -9.06 8.66
CA LEU A 163 2.57 -8.99 8.55
C LEU A 163 3.27 -10.20 9.18
N HIS A 164 2.67 -10.79 10.22
CA HIS A 164 3.24 -11.99 10.86
C HIS A 164 3.16 -13.22 9.94
N HIS A 165 2.06 -13.36 9.17
CA HIS A 165 1.95 -14.41 8.16
C HIS A 165 2.95 -14.20 7.02
N SER A 166 3.11 -12.97 6.55
CA SER A 166 4.11 -12.64 5.51
C SER A 166 5.53 -12.93 5.99
N LEU A 167 5.83 -12.63 7.27
CA LEU A 167 7.12 -12.97 7.87
C LEU A 167 7.34 -14.49 7.95
N LYS A 168 6.31 -15.25 8.36
CA LYS A 168 6.37 -16.72 8.37
C LYS A 168 6.57 -17.27 6.96
N TYR A 169 5.81 -16.77 5.98
CA TYR A 169 5.95 -17.15 4.57
C TYR A 169 7.39 -16.99 4.09
N LEU A 170 7.99 -15.84 4.33
CA LEU A 170 9.38 -15.59 3.95
C LEU A 170 10.37 -16.53 4.67
N LYS A 171 10.14 -16.90 5.93
CA LYS A 171 11.00 -17.83 6.68
C LYS A 171 10.91 -19.28 6.20
N ILE A 172 9.80 -19.71 5.62
CA ILE A 172 9.59 -21.08 5.13
C ILE A 172 10.21 -21.27 3.73
N THR A 173 10.47 -20.18 2.99
CA THR A 173 11.15 -20.29 1.70
C THR A 173 12.58 -20.85 1.90
N PRO A 174 13.12 -21.65 0.91
CA PRO A 174 14.35 -22.45 1.09
C PRO A 174 15.60 -21.69 1.53
N GLN A 175 15.59 -20.37 1.41
CA GLN A 175 16.69 -19.52 1.85
C GLN A 175 16.45 -19.11 3.30
N ASN A 176 17.41 -19.43 4.18
CA ASN A 176 17.41 -19.01 5.58
C ASN A 176 17.35 -17.48 5.69
N TRP A 177 16.15 -16.94 5.87
CA TRP A 177 15.93 -15.50 6.01
C TRP A 177 16.33 -15.02 7.40
N PHE A 178 17.12 -13.99 7.43
CA PHE A 178 17.44 -13.27 8.64
C PHE A 178 16.55 -12.04 8.75
N ALA A 179 15.75 -11.96 9.81
CA ALA A 179 14.95 -10.77 10.11
C ALA A 179 15.67 -9.95 11.20
N SER A 180 16.14 -8.77 10.86
CA SER A 180 16.70 -7.83 11.82
C SER A 180 15.65 -6.77 12.14
N LEU A 181 15.30 -6.66 13.44
CA LEU A 181 14.40 -5.63 13.94
C LEU A 181 15.20 -4.33 14.12
N ILE A 182 14.96 -3.36 13.27
CA ILE A 182 15.52 -2.02 13.44
C ILE A 182 14.49 -1.19 14.19
N THR A 183 14.62 -1.12 15.53
CA THR A 183 13.69 -0.31 16.33
C THR A 183 14.38 0.60 17.32
N ARG A 184 13.88 1.83 17.39
CA ARG A 184 13.40 2.42 18.66
C ARG A 184 12.32 3.49 18.45
N ILE A 185 12.05 3.86 17.20
CA ILE A 185 11.08 4.92 16.87
C ILE A 185 9.97 4.38 15.96
N TYR A 186 10.25 3.39 15.10
CA TYR A 186 9.30 2.78 14.17
C TYR A 186 9.50 1.28 14.16
N SER A 187 8.41 0.49 14.15
CA SER A 187 8.47 -0.95 14.02
C SER A 187 8.86 -1.32 12.58
N MET A 188 10.16 -1.35 12.31
CA MET A 188 10.74 -1.70 11.01
C MET A 188 11.44 -3.04 11.12
N ILE A 189 11.19 -3.93 10.16
CA ILE A 189 11.87 -5.22 10.05
C ILE A 189 12.55 -5.29 8.69
N LEU A 190 13.87 -5.34 8.68
CA LEU A 190 14.65 -5.64 7.49
C LEU A 190 14.73 -7.15 7.33
N ILE A 191 14.30 -7.68 6.20
CA ILE A 191 14.27 -9.10 5.89
C ILE A 191 15.21 -9.35 4.72
N LYS A 192 16.22 -10.17 4.92
CA LYS A 192 17.20 -10.58 3.88
C LYS A 192 17.54 -12.06 4.04
N PRO A 193 17.95 -12.75 2.96
CA PRO A 193 18.47 -14.11 3.06
C PRO A 193 19.75 -14.14 3.89
N HIS A 194 19.97 -15.24 4.60
CA HIS A 194 21.24 -15.48 5.28
C HIS A 194 22.31 -15.81 4.21
N ILE A 195 23.22 -14.88 3.98
CA ILE A 195 24.42 -15.18 3.19
C ILE A 195 25.35 -15.96 4.12
N ASN A 196 25.40 -17.29 3.97
CA ASN A 196 26.52 -18.05 4.50
C ASN A 196 27.77 -17.58 3.75
N LEU A 197 28.52 -16.68 4.34
CA LEU A 197 29.90 -16.47 4.00
C LEU A 197 30.62 -17.77 4.37
N LEU A 198 30.67 -18.72 3.45
CA LEU A 198 31.70 -19.75 3.47
C LEU A 198 33.01 -19.00 3.26
N LEU A 199 33.58 -18.53 4.35
CA LEU A 199 34.99 -18.25 4.42
C LEU A 199 35.69 -19.59 4.20
N GLY A 200 36.02 -19.85 2.94
CA GLY A 200 36.90 -20.96 2.61
C GLY A 200 38.20 -20.81 3.40
N ASN A 201 38.55 -21.87 4.11
CA ASN A 201 39.87 -22.08 4.62
C ASN A 201 40.85 -22.18 3.46
#